data_1e928ce6f1b244a5467fc25433fb95aa
#
_entry.id   1e928ce6f1b244a5467fc25433fb95aa
#
_cell.length_a   1.000
_cell.length_b   1.000
_cell.length_c   1.000
_cell.angle_alpha   90.00
_cell.angle_beta   90.00
_cell.angle_gamma   90.00
#
_symmetry.space_group_name_H-M   'P 1'
#
loop_
_entity.id
_entity.type
_entity.pdbx_description
1 polymer ?
#
loop_
_entity_poly.entity_id
_entity_poly.type
_entity_poly.pdbx_seq_one_letter_code
_entity_poly.pdbx_strand_id
1 'polypeptide(L)'
;TIHGKTDDSQLCFSSEEMYRQIESYIVDNIGEKGSSRFVIAPDDTPYACTCASCTAMGNTEKNATPAVTELLLRLSQRFPKHSFFTISYLSTKQVTDKQLPSNAGIIVSAIDFPLRRIDGKNAQEKKFMQQLNQWKKVTKNIYIWDYINNFDDYLTPFPILKIAQQRLRFFKQNGASGIFFNGSGYSYSSFDAMRTFVLSALLINPELPVEELVRDYFNQEYPLSKKWLYDYYINLENSVQSGKKLGIYAGIAELEQSFLNPEKFIKFYDEMGDYVSDAKGKERKKLHELQTALSYTRLEMGRNHSYDPYGYAQRNGKQIQPTPQARKWLTQLKEHHAFTGMEYYNESADEIDYYIKEWEQYILASDIKKNLFLGIMPSSTPPTDKDGLKRLTDSTHGLPGNYHCGWTTLPKEEYEISLPVKGINKTGNIYISFLNLPRHRFYPPRQIEISKDGAIYKTINLETDDSVEKGELVKIITPIDLSRAELVSIKVMGAKKPRAQIGIDEIVFVP
;
A
#
# COMPACT_ATOMS: atom_id res chain seq x y z
N THR A 1 19.31 23.56 6.35
CA THR A 1 20.14 22.51 6.99
C THR A 1 19.26 21.58 7.82
N ILE A 2 19.57 20.28 7.83
CA ILE A 2 18.95 19.26 8.67
C ILE A 2 20.08 18.66 9.50
N HIS A 3 19.88 18.46 10.81
CA HIS A 3 20.91 17.97 11.74
C HIS A 3 22.26 18.73 11.64
N GLY A 4 22.20 20.04 11.36
CA GLY A 4 23.39 20.88 11.24
C GLY A 4 24.20 20.71 9.93
N LYS A 5 23.73 19.87 8.99
CA LYS A 5 24.37 19.65 7.69
C LYS A 5 23.53 20.25 6.56
N THR A 6 24.17 20.62 5.46
CA THR A 6 23.47 20.97 4.22
C THR A 6 22.75 19.72 3.72
N ASP A 7 21.45 19.86 3.46
CA ASP A 7 20.57 18.78 3.05
C ASP A 7 19.54 19.38 2.09
N ASP A 8 19.30 18.76 0.97
CA ASP A 8 18.38 19.18 -0.09
C ASP A 8 17.04 18.42 -0.05
N SER A 9 16.86 17.50 0.91
CA SER A 9 15.62 16.75 1.10
C SER A 9 14.48 17.59 1.68
N GLN A 10 14.71 18.88 2.01
CA GLN A 10 13.69 19.77 2.55
C GLN A 10 13.95 21.24 2.22
N LEU A 11 12.89 21.97 1.92
CA LEU A 11 12.91 23.40 1.62
C LEU A 11 13.21 24.25 2.88
N CYS A 12 13.83 25.42 2.66
CA CYS A 12 14.08 26.40 3.71
C CYS A 12 13.01 27.53 3.66
N PHE A 13 11.96 27.42 4.47
CA PHE A 13 10.83 28.35 4.46
C PHE A 13 11.13 29.73 5.03
N SER A 14 12.31 29.95 5.63
CA SER A 14 12.83 31.28 6.00
C SER A 14 13.70 31.92 4.92
N SER A 15 13.86 31.28 3.75
CA SER A 15 14.67 31.79 2.65
C SER A 15 14.00 32.98 1.96
N GLU A 16 14.68 34.09 1.92
CA GLU A 16 14.23 35.29 1.19
C GLU A 16 14.21 35.07 -0.34
N GLU A 17 15.14 34.25 -0.84
CA GLU A 17 15.16 33.85 -2.25
C GLU A 17 13.95 33.02 -2.62
N MET A 18 13.58 32.04 -1.79
CA MET A 18 12.36 31.23 -2.01
C MET A 18 11.10 32.11 -2.01
N TYR A 19 11.01 33.08 -1.08
CA TYR A 19 9.90 34.04 -1.09
C TYR A 19 9.82 34.81 -2.40
N ARG A 20 10.95 35.38 -2.89
CA ARG A 20 11.00 36.13 -4.14
C ARG A 20 10.63 35.28 -5.35
N GLN A 21 11.08 34.05 -5.41
CA GLN A 21 10.73 33.13 -6.50
C GLN A 21 9.22 32.85 -6.51
N ILE A 22 8.60 32.60 -5.36
CA ILE A 22 7.14 32.41 -5.25
C ILE A 22 6.40 33.70 -5.65
N GLU A 23 6.85 34.86 -5.17
CA GLU A 23 6.27 36.16 -5.52
C GLU A 23 6.33 36.41 -7.02
N SER A 24 7.50 36.25 -7.64
CA SER A 24 7.69 36.41 -9.09
C SER A 24 6.82 35.42 -9.87
N TYR A 25 6.79 34.16 -9.49
CA TYR A 25 5.93 33.16 -10.13
C TYR A 25 4.46 33.57 -10.13
N ILE A 26 3.95 34.07 -9.00
CA ILE A 26 2.55 34.51 -8.89
C ILE A 26 2.30 35.73 -9.79
N VAL A 27 3.19 36.73 -9.77
CA VAL A 27 3.06 37.96 -10.58
C VAL A 27 3.09 37.65 -12.08
N ASP A 28 4.08 36.83 -12.51
CA ASP A 28 4.37 36.58 -13.91
C ASP A 28 3.40 35.60 -14.58
N ASN A 29 2.93 34.59 -13.83
CA ASN A 29 2.13 33.47 -14.39
C ASN A 29 0.65 33.52 -14.02
N ILE A 30 0.29 34.12 -12.89
CA ILE A 30 -1.09 34.11 -12.36
C ILE A 30 -1.68 35.54 -12.35
N GLY A 31 -0.88 36.51 -12.04
CA GLY A 31 -1.29 37.90 -11.89
C GLY A 31 -1.82 38.27 -10.50
N GLU A 32 -1.59 39.49 -10.07
CA GLU A 32 -1.93 39.97 -8.72
C GLU A 32 -3.45 40.11 -8.48
N LYS A 33 -4.24 40.26 -9.53
CA LYS A 33 -5.69 40.61 -9.45
C LYS A 33 -6.61 39.39 -9.41
N GLY A 34 -6.09 38.20 -9.68
CA GLY A 34 -6.86 36.95 -9.67
C GLY A 34 -7.22 36.46 -8.25
N SER A 35 -8.08 35.46 -8.16
CA SER A 35 -8.40 34.79 -6.91
C SER A 35 -8.02 33.30 -6.99
N SER A 36 -6.74 33.02 -7.04
CA SER A 36 -6.20 31.64 -7.07
C SER A 36 -5.92 31.12 -5.68
N ARG A 37 -5.82 29.81 -5.55
CA ARG A 37 -5.47 29.11 -4.32
C ARG A 37 -4.12 28.43 -4.49
N PHE A 38 -3.24 28.62 -3.51
CA PHE A 38 -1.88 28.06 -3.50
C PHE A 38 -1.70 27.19 -2.28
N VAL A 39 -1.00 26.07 -2.45
CA VAL A 39 -0.54 25.22 -1.35
C VAL A 39 0.95 25.37 -1.23
N ILE A 40 1.42 25.79 -0.06
CA ILE A 40 2.83 25.94 0.31
C ILE A 40 3.11 24.88 1.39
N ALA A 41 3.74 23.81 1.00
CA ALA A 41 3.98 22.67 1.90
C ALA A 41 5.43 22.21 1.83
N PRO A 42 5.98 21.69 2.94
CA PRO A 42 7.23 20.94 2.92
C PRO A 42 7.14 19.68 2.04
N ASP A 43 8.30 19.18 1.64
CA ASP A 43 8.42 17.88 1.02
C ASP A 43 7.98 16.77 2.00
N ASP A 44 7.64 15.60 1.45
CA ASP A 44 7.09 14.46 2.21
C ASP A 44 8.16 13.77 3.07
N THR A 45 8.74 14.54 3.98
CA THR A 45 9.72 14.06 4.96
C THR A 45 9.35 14.48 6.39
N PRO A 46 9.73 13.70 7.41
CA PRO A 46 9.45 14.05 8.81
C PRO A 46 10.40 15.12 9.36
N TYR A 47 11.32 15.63 8.56
CA TYR A 47 12.35 16.58 8.97
C TYR A 47 12.01 18.01 8.56
N ALA A 48 12.56 18.98 9.29
CA ALA A 48 12.40 20.40 9.03
C ALA A 48 13.77 21.09 8.97
N CYS A 49 13.85 22.20 8.21
CA CYS A 49 15.05 23.02 8.20
C CYS A 49 15.33 23.65 9.57
N THR A 50 16.54 23.50 10.07
CA THR A 50 17.04 24.05 11.33
C THR A 50 18.20 25.02 11.14
N CYS A 51 18.25 25.77 10.00
CA CYS A 51 19.17 26.90 9.87
C CYS A 51 18.87 27.99 10.91
N ALA A 52 19.81 28.90 11.14
CA ALA A 52 19.67 29.95 12.16
C ALA A 52 18.35 30.73 12.07
N SER A 53 17.93 31.09 10.84
CA SER A 53 16.68 31.83 10.62
C SER A 53 15.43 30.98 10.93
N CYS A 54 15.38 29.72 10.47
CA CYS A 54 14.25 28.83 10.75
C CYS A 54 14.15 28.52 12.25
N THR A 55 15.29 28.30 12.93
CA THR A 55 15.33 28.07 14.38
C THR A 55 14.88 29.32 15.15
N ALA A 56 15.29 30.51 14.73
CA ALA A 56 14.84 31.77 15.33
C ALA A 56 13.31 31.99 15.18
N MET A 57 12.69 31.45 14.13
CA MET A 57 11.22 31.42 13.96
C MET A 57 10.53 30.36 14.82
N GLY A 58 11.26 29.43 15.43
CA GLY A 58 10.73 28.38 16.30
C GLY A 58 10.72 26.98 15.70
N ASN A 59 11.34 26.76 14.52
CA ASN A 59 11.49 25.42 13.97
C ASN A 59 12.31 24.51 14.87
N THR A 60 11.95 23.25 14.87
CA THR A 60 12.76 22.14 15.41
C THR A 60 13.02 21.10 14.33
N GLU A 61 13.83 20.11 14.57
CA GLU A 61 14.14 19.05 13.57
C GLU A 61 12.91 18.36 12.98
N LYS A 62 11.78 18.36 13.71
CA LYS A 62 10.53 17.67 13.34
C LYS A 62 9.33 18.61 13.22
N ASN A 63 9.55 19.92 13.35
CA ASN A 63 8.47 20.90 13.25
C ASN A 63 8.87 22.08 12.38
N ALA A 64 8.29 22.15 11.18
CA ALA A 64 8.44 23.24 10.21
C ALA A 64 7.34 24.29 10.32
N THR A 65 6.28 24.05 11.12
CA THR A 65 5.09 24.91 11.20
C THR A 65 5.42 26.38 11.43
N PRO A 66 6.34 26.76 12.32
CA PRO A 66 6.63 28.18 12.55
C PRO A 66 7.09 28.92 11.29
N ALA A 67 8.14 28.42 10.59
CA ALA A 67 8.67 29.07 9.40
C ALA A 67 7.67 29.03 8.22
N VAL A 68 6.94 27.93 8.05
CA VAL A 68 5.88 27.83 7.02
C VAL A 68 4.75 28.85 7.30
N THR A 69 4.35 29.02 8.55
CA THR A 69 3.33 30.01 8.95
C THR A 69 3.79 31.44 8.62
N GLU A 70 5.03 31.78 8.89
CA GLU A 70 5.58 33.12 8.55
C GLU A 70 5.50 33.37 7.05
N LEU A 71 5.91 32.40 6.23
CA LEU A 71 5.82 32.53 4.78
C LEU A 71 4.39 32.70 4.31
N LEU A 72 3.44 31.91 4.85
CA LEU A 72 2.00 32.06 4.53
C LEU A 72 1.50 33.46 4.88
N LEU A 73 1.84 34.00 6.03
CA LEU A 73 1.43 35.33 6.47
C LEU A 73 1.96 36.42 5.53
N ARG A 74 3.23 36.35 5.13
CA ARG A 74 3.86 37.29 4.18
C ARG A 74 3.15 37.24 2.82
N LEU A 75 2.94 36.04 2.27
CA LEU A 75 2.26 35.88 0.98
C LEU A 75 0.80 36.35 1.04
N SER A 76 0.09 36.05 2.12
CA SER A 76 -1.31 36.48 2.32
C SER A 76 -1.45 38.01 2.40
N GLN A 77 -0.48 38.67 3.01
CA GLN A 77 -0.43 40.14 3.06
C GLN A 77 -0.09 40.75 1.71
N ARG A 78 0.87 40.16 0.99
CA ARG A 78 1.31 40.63 -0.34
C ARG A 78 0.22 40.47 -1.40
N PHE A 79 -0.55 39.38 -1.33
CA PHE A 79 -1.57 39.01 -2.31
C PHE A 79 -2.95 38.84 -1.65
N PRO A 80 -3.64 39.92 -1.27
CA PRO A 80 -4.86 39.83 -0.47
C PRO A 80 -6.07 39.19 -1.18
N LYS A 81 -6.00 39.02 -2.52
CA LYS A 81 -7.06 38.38 -3.32
C LYS A 81 -6.82 36.90 -3.54
N HIS A 82 -5.59 36.43 -3.40
CA HIS A 82 -5.25 35.03 -3.46
C HIS A 82 -5.39 34.37 -2.09
N SER A 83 -5.52 33.06 -2.07
CA SER A 83 -5.58 32.29 -0.82
C SER A 83 -4.43 31.32 -0.71
N PHE A 84 -3.85 31.20 0.48
CA PHE A 84 -2.65 30.40 0.74
C PHE A 84 -2.92 29.37 1.81
N PHE A 85 -2.54 28.12 1.54
CA PHE A 85 -2.75 26.99 2.43
C PHE A 85 -1.42 26.26 2.67
N THR A 86 -1.29 25.64 3.82
CA THR A 86 -0.32 24.58 4.03
C THR A 86 -1.02 23.26 4.41
N ILE A 87 -0.30 22.15 4.42
CA ILE A 87 -0.85 20.84 4.79
C ILE A 87 -0.44 20.55 6.24
N SER A 88 -1.38 20.19 7.10
CA SER A 88 -1.09 19.66 8.44
C SER A 88 -0.73 18.18 8.34
N TYR A 89 0.56 17.91 8.10
CA TYR A 89 1.11 16.59 7.85
C TYR A 89 2.60 16.53 8.23
N LEU A 90 3.09 15.40 8.72
CA LEU A 90 4.50 15.19 9.11
C LEU A 90 5.10 16.38 9.88
N SER A 91 6.07 17.10 9.28
CA SER A 91 6.76 18.22 9.90
C SER A 91 5.90 19.47 10.14
N THR A 92 4.71 19.57 9.53
CA THR A 92 3.74 20.65 9.73
C THR A 92 2.48 20.21 10.48
N LYS A 93 2.54 19.07 11.18
CA LYS A 93 1.39 18.52 11.92
C LYS A 93 1.01 19.33 13.18
N GLN A 94 1.98 20.02 13.79
CA GLN A 94 1.72 20.86 14.95
C GLN A 94 0.95 22.12 14.54
N VAL A 95 0.04 22.56 15.42
CA VAL A 95 -0.75 23.77 15.17
C VAL A 95 0.09 25.01 15.50
N THR A 96 0.01 26.04 14.66
CA THR A 96 0.64 27.34 14.94
C THR A 96 -0.08 28.06 16.08
N ASP A 97 0.62 28.91 16.78
CA ASP A 97 0.06 29.86 17.79
C ASP A 97 -0.46 31.17 17.16
N LYS A 98 -0.16 31.41 15.86
CA LYS A 98 -0.53 32.61 15.15
C LYS A 98 -1.92 32.50 14.51
N GLN A 99 -2.71 33.57 14.58
CA GLN A 99 -3.96 33.69 13.86
C GLN A 99 -3.68 33.82 12.35
N LEU A 100 -4.37 33.03 11.54
CA LEU A 100 -4.28 33.12 10.10
C LEU A 100 -5.35 34.08 9.56
N PRO A 101 -5.00 34.95 8.58
CA PRO A 101 -5.96 35.88 7.96
C PRO A 101 -7.02 35.10 7.13
N SER A 102 -8.05 35.84 6.70
CA SER A 102 -9.19 35.26 5.96
C SER A 102 -8.82 34.60 4.63
N ASN A 103 -7.66 34.96 4.06
CA ASN A 103 -7.11 34.38 2.85
C ASN A 103 -5.98 33.38 3.11
N ALA A 104 -5.83 32.89 4.34
CA ALA A 104 -4.94 31.78 4.66
C ALA A 104 -5.69 30.67 5.39
N GLY A 105 -5.23 29.43 5.24
CA GLY A 105 -5.87 28.27 5.83
C GLY A 105 -5.00 27.04 5.93
N ILE A 106 -5.62 25.95 6.29
CA ILE A 106 -4.96 24.65 6.50
C ILE A 106 -5.69 23.53 5.76
N ILE A 107 -4.94 22.61 5.19
CA ILE A 107 -5.43 21.33 4.68
C ILE A 107 -4.98 20.26 5.69
N VAL A 108 -5.93 19.68 6.42
CA VAL A 108 -5.61 18.66 7.43
C VAL A 108 -5.60 17.29 6.77
N SER A 109 -4.45 16.61 6.79
CA SER A 109 -4.34 15.24 6.32
C SER A 109 -5.08 14.29 7.25
N ALA A 110 -5.99 13.50 6.69
CA ALA A 110 -6.76 12.48 7.39
C ALA A 110 -6.09 11.09 7.36
N ILE A 111 -4.81 10.99 7.05
CA ILE A 111 -4.08 9.71 6.98
C ILE A 111 -4.09 8.95 8.32
N ASP A 112 -4.06 9.67 9.43
CA ASP A 112 -4.16 9.08 10.78
C ASP A 112 -5.60 8.88 11.25
N PHE A 113 -6.60 9.38 10.51
CA PHE A 113 -8.00 9.15 10.81
C PHE A 113 -8.42 7.80 10.22
N PRO A 114 -8.79 6.83 11.04
CA PRO A 114 -8.92 5.46 10.58
C PRO A 114 -10.00 5.33 9.50
N LEU A 115 -9.66 4.65 8.41
CA LEU A 115 -10.57 4.41 7.28
C LEU A 115 -11.55 3.28 7.65
N ARG A 116 -12.55 3.63 8.45
CA ARG A 116 -13.58 2.74 8.99
C ARG A 116 -14.86 3.53 9.27
N ARG A 117 -15.93 2.82 9.62
CA ARG A 117 -17.14 3.48 10.14
C ARG A 117 -16.83 4.21 11.44
N ILE A 118 -17.16 5.49 11.50
CA ILE A 118 -16.94 6.36 12.67
C ILE A 118 -17.92 5.95 13.78
N ASP A 119 -17.41 5.67 14.98
CA ASP A 119 -18.22 5.32 16.16
C ASP A 119 -17.97 6.24 17.37
N GLY A 120 -17.03 7.19 17.25
CA GLY A 120 -16.66 8.13 18.31
C GLY A 120 -15.90 7.53 19.49
N LYS A 121 -15.61 6.21 19.46
CA LYS A 121 -14.95 5.50 20.55
C LYS A 121 -13.45 5.31 20.30
N ASN A 122 -13.02 5.34 19.05
CA ASN A 122 -11.64 5.09 18.64
C ASN A 122 -10.70 6.20 19.11
N ALA A 123 -9.54 5.83 19.65
CA ALA A 123 -8.56 6.79 20.17
C ALA A 123 -7.95 7.68 19.06
N GLN A 124 -7.77 7.14 17.84
CA GLN A 124 -7.27 7.92 16.70
C GLN A 124 -8.30 8.93 16.21
N GLU A 125 -9.61 8.59 16.22
CA GLU A 125 -10.69 9.53 15.92
C GLU A 125 -10.68 10.71 16.92
N LYS A 126 -10.55 10.42 18.21
CA LYS A 126 -10.46 11.45 19.26
C LYS A 126 -9.23 12.34 19.08
N LYS A 127 -8.06 11.76 18.80
CA LYS A 127 -6.83 12.50 18.55
C LYS A 127 -6.94 13.42 17.34
N PHE A 128 -7.52 12.94 16.25
CA PHE A 128 -7.77 13.75 15.07
C PHE A 128 -8.70 14.92 15.37
N MET A 129 -9.79 14.68 16.12
CA MET A 129 -10.70 15.74 16.54
C MET A 129 -10.03 16.77 17.44
N GLN A 130 -9.14 16.37 18.33
CA GLN A 130 -8.36 17.32 19.14
C GLN A 130 -7.52 18.23 18.26
N GLN A 131 -6.81 17.68 17.27
CA GLN A 131 -6.02 18.44 16.30
C GLN A 131 -6.89 19.40 15.48
N LEU A 132 -8.01 18.91 14.94
CA LEU A 132 -8.95 19.73 14.17
C LEU A 132 -9.49 20.90 15.02
N ASN A 133 -9.85 20.66 16.27
CA ASN A 133 -10.32 21.69 17.18
C ASN A 133 -9.24 22.71 17.55
N GLN A 134 -7.96 22.33 17.55
CA GLN A 134 -6.87 23.29 17.72
C GLN A 134 -6.73 24.18 16.48
N TRP A 135 -6.79 23.63 15.27
CA TRP A 135 -6.78 24.42 14.04
C TRP A 135 -7.96 25.38 13.91
N LYS A 136 -9.15 25.00 14.37
CA LYS A 136 -10.34 25.89 14.41
C LYS A 136 -10.12 27.16 15.23
N LYS A 137 -9.19 27.14 16.19
CA LYS A 137 -8.87 28.34 16.99
C LYS A 137 -8.05 29.36 16.22
N VAL A 138 -7.32 28.96 15.17
CA VAL A 138 -6.39 29.82 14.44
C VAL A 138 -6.85 30.14 13.01
N THR A 139 -7.77 29.38 12.45
CA THR A 139 -8.36 29.65 11.13
C THR A 139 -9.78 29.09 10.99
N LYS A 140 -10.57 29.72 10.11
CA LYS A 140 -11.88 29.22 9.65
C LYS A 140 -11.76 28.47 8.30
N ASN A 141 -10.64 28.60 7.61
CA ASN A 141 -10.40 28.01 6.30
C ASN A 141 -9.73 26.64 6.48
N ILE A 142 -10.53 25.62 6.77
CA ILE A 142 -10.05 24.26 7.01
C ILE A 142 -10.56 23.37 5.89
N TYR A 143 -9.64 22.75 5.18
CA TYR A 143 -9.89 21.70 4.21
C TYR A 143 -9.36 20.38 4.75
N ILE A 144 -9.92 19.28 4.23
CA ILE A 144 -9.48 17.92 4.57
C ILE A 144 -8.87 17.27 3.35
N TRP A 145 -7.72 16.62 3.52
CA TRP A 145 -7.13 15.71 2.54
C TRP A 145 -7.43 14.30 3.00
N ASP A 146 -8.38 13.65 2.33
CA ASP A 146 -8.83 12.31 2.68
C ASP A 146 -8.46 11.27 1.64
N TYR A 147 -8.43 10.00 2.02
CA TYR A 147 -7.93 8.87 1.24
C TYR A 147 -9.08 7.92 0.93
N ILE A 148 -9.22 7.53 -0.34
CA ILE A 148 -10.37 6.74 -0.82
C ILE A 148 -9.97 5.48 -1.58
N ASN A 149 -8.70 5.07 -1.50
CA ASN A 149 -8.20 3.91 -2.22
C ASN A 149 -7.18 3.11 -1.38
N ASN A 150 -6.89 1.91 -1.83
CA ASN A 150 -5.70 1.17 -1.45
C ASN A 150 -4.58 1.56 -2.42
N PHE A 151 -3.52 2.21 -1.93
CA PHE A 151 -2.45 2.78 -2.75
C PHE A 151 -1.40 1.74 -3.18
N ASP A 152 -1.36 0.57 -2.54
CA ASP A 152 -0.53 -0.55 -2.98
C ASP A 152 -1.23 -1.45 -4.01
N ASP A 153 -2.54 -1.26 -4.21
CA ASP A 153 -3.34 -2.08 -5.14
C ASP A 153 -4.58 -1.33 -5.62
N TYR A 154 -4.52 -0.79 -6.83
CA TYR A 154 -5.65 -0.12 -7.47
C TYR A 154 -6.62 -1.07 -8.15
N LEU A 155 -6.19 -2.31 -8.44
CA LEU A 155 -6.93 -3.25 -9.27
C LEU A 155 -7.93 -4.09 -8.47
N THR A 156 -7.70 -4.28 -7.17
CA THR A 156 -8.69 -4.92 -6.30
C THR A 156 -9.82 -3.96 -5.94
N PRO A 157 -11.10 -4.36 -6.06
CA PRO A 157 -12.24 -3.51 -5.70
C PRO A 157 -12.19 -3.07 -4.25
N PHE A 158 -12.38 -1.77 -4.01
CA PHE A 158 -12.25 -1.17 -2.68
C PHE A 158 -13.56 -0.54 -2.21
N PRO A 159 -14.22 -1.05 -1.14
CA PRO A 159 -15.54 -0.63 -0.67
C PRO A 159 -15.46 0.62 0.21
N ILE A 160 -15.42 1.80 -0.43
CA ILE A 160 -15.17 3.07 0.25
C ILE A 160 -16.39 3.98 0.38
N LEU A 161 -17.46 3.77 -0.42
CA LEU A 161 -18.49 4.77 -0.62
C LEU A 161 -19.28 5.10 0.67
N LYS A 162 -19.69 4.08 1.42
CA LYS A 162 -20.42 4.28 2.68
C LYS A 162 -19.56 4.91 3.78
N ILE A 163 -18.27 4.58 3.80
CA ILE A 163 -17.31 5.19 4.71
C ILE A 163 -17.08 6.65 4.30
N ALA A 164 -16.83 6.92 3.02
CA ALA A 164 -16.63 8.28 2.52
C ALA A 164 -17.84 9.18 2.79
N GLN A 165 -19.07 8.69 2.58
CA GLN A 165 -20.28 9.42 2.91
C GLN A 165 -20.34 9.81 4.39
N GLN A 166 -20.08 8.86 5.29
CA GLN A 166 -20.06 9.12 6.72
C GLN A 166 -18.99 10.14 7.11
N ARG A 167 -17.80 10.06 6.48
CA ARG A 167 -16.68 10.99 6.71
C ARG A 167 -17.02 12.39 6.18
N LEU A 168 -17.65 12.51 5.03
CA LEU A 168 -18.14 13.79 4.49
C LEU A 168 -19.09 14.48 5.46
N ARG A 169 -20.09 13.77 5.97
CA ARG A 169 -21.02 14.28 6.98
C ARG A 169 -20.29 14.73 8.24
N PHE A 170 -19.39 13.88 8.73
CA PHE A 170 -18.60 14.13 9.92
C PHE A 170 -17.72 15.40 9.77
N PHE A 171 -16.97 15.53 8.68
CA PHE A 171 -16.10 16.69 8.46
C PHE A 171 -16.92 17.97 8.27
N LYS A 172 -18.02 17.92 7.51
CA LYS A 172 -18.94 19.04 7.34
C LYS A 172 -19.50 19.52 8.70
N GLN A 173 -20.00 18.61 9.53
CA GLN A 173 -20.52 18.91 10.87
C GLN A 173 -19.44 19.49 11.80
N ASN A 174 -18.19 19.16 11.56
CA ASN A 174 -17.04 19.63 12.32
C ASN A 174 -16.35 20.87 11.72
N GLY A 175 -16.99 21.55 10.74
CA GLY A 175 -16.58 22.86 10.25
C GLY A 175 -15.50 22.83 9.17
N ALA A 176 -15.32 21.72 8.49
CA ALA A 176 -14.49 21.69 7.28
C ALA A 176 -15.19 22.47 6.16
N SER A 177 -14.43 23.33 5.47
CA SER A 177 -14.89 24.17 4.35
C SER A 177 -14.91 23.38 3.02
N GLY A 178 -14.16 22.30 2.93
CA GLY A 178 -14.11 21.43 1.77
C GLY A 178 -13.23 20.22 2.02
N ILE A 179 -13.21 19.33 1.04
CA ILE A 179 -12.44 18.09 1.09
C ILE A 179 -11.80 17.82 -0.26
N PHE A 180 -10.61 17.23 -0.24
CA PHE A 180 -9.95 16.61 -1.38
C PHE A 180 -9.87 15.11 -1.14
N PHE A 181 -10.39 14.33 -2.08
CA PHE A 181 -10.24 12.87 -2.07
C PHE A 181 -9.01 12.45 -2.87
N ASN A 182 -8.03 11.88 -2.19
CA ASN A 182 -6.88 11.26 -2.82
C ASN A 182 -7.25 9.83 -3.26
N GLY A 183 -7.19 9.57 -4.56
CA GLY A 183 -7.50 8.29 -5.19
C GLY A 183 -6.35 7.79 -6.06
N SER A 184 -6.65 7.06 -7.13
CA SER A 184 -5.63 6.50 -8.04
C SER A 184 -5.04 7.50 -9.04
N GLY A 185 -5.42 8.78 -8.96
CA GLY A 185 -4.96 9.79 -9.91
C GLY A 185 -5.41 9.51 -11.35
N TYR A 186 -4.45 9.41 -12.24
CA TYR A 186 -4.68 9.03 -13.66
C TYR A 186 -4.60 7.52 -13.89
N SER A 187 -4.21 6.74 -12.88
CA SER A 187 -4.13 5.29 -12.99
C SER A 187 -5.52 4.66 -12.90
N TYR A 188 -5.71 3.55 -13.61
CA TYR A 188 -6.96 2.79 -13.54
C TYR A 188 -7.17 2.24 -12.13
N SER A 189 -8.40 2.23 -11.69
CA SER A 189 -8.81 1.55 -10.47
C SER A 189 -10.14 0.85 -10.70
N SER A 190 -10.30 -0.37 -10.17
CA SER A 190 -11.54 -1.13 -10.38
C SER A 190 -12.76 -0.38 -9.85
N PHE A 191 -13.78 -0.27 -10.68
CA PHE A 191 -15.01 0.51 -10.45
C PHE A 191 -14.79 2.03 -10.31
N ASP A 192 -13.66 2.57 -10.78
CA ASP A 192 -13.31 3.96 -10.57
C ASP A 192 -14.35 4.96 -11.11
N ALA A 193 -14.81 4.78 -12.34
CA ALA A 193 -15.82 5.66 -12.93
C ALA A 193 -17.12 5.68 -12.12
N MET A 194 -17.58 4.53 -11.61
CA MET A 194 -18.76 4.45 -10.73
C MET A 194 -18.49 5.14 -9.39
N ARG A 195 -17.34 4.89 -8.76
CA ARG A 195 -16.97 5.56 -7.50
C ARG A 195 -16.88 7.07 -7.68
N THR A 196 -16.26 7.55 -8.75
CA THR A 196 -16.16 8.98 -9.08
C THR A 196 -17.53 9.61 -9.26
N PHE A 197 -18.46 8.95 -9.97
CA PHE A 197 -19.84 9.42 -10.12
C PHE A 197 -20.52 9.59 -8.75
N VAL A 198 -20.47 8.55 -7.90
CA VAL A 198 -21.11 8.58 -6.57
C VAL A 198 -20.47 9.62 -5.65
N LEU A 199 -19.13 9.64 -5.58
CA LEU A 199 -18.40 10.58 -4.72
C LEU A 199 -18.63 12.04 -5.14
N SER A 200 -18.72 12.31 -6.45
CA SER A 200 -19.04 13.66 -6.96
C SER A 200 -20.43 14.12 -6.51
N ALA A 201 -21.42 13.23 -6.57
CA ALA A 201 -22.77 13.53 -6.07
C ALA A 201 -22.77 13.77 -4.54
N LEU A 202 -22.04 12.95 -3.78
CA LEU A 202 -21.90 13.08 -2.32
C LEU A 202 -21.15 14.34 -1.90
N LEU A 203 -20.18 14.83 -2.69
CA LEU A 203 -19.50 16.11 -2.45
C LEU A 203 -20.48 17.29 -2.54
N ILE A 204 -21.48 17.21 -3.41
CA ILE A 204 -22.54 18.22 -3.53
C ILE A 204 -23.56 18.06 -2.38
N ASN A 205 -24.04 16.84 -2.17
CA ASN A 205 -25.00 16.53 -1.13
C ASN A 205 -24.69 15.18 -0.44
N PRO A 206 -24.06 15.18 0.73
CA PRO A 206 -23.68 13.95 1.44
C PRO A 206 -24.88 13.17 2.00
N GLU A 207 -26.12 13.67 1.87
CA GLU A 207 -27.32 12.99 2.34
C GLU A 207 -27.95 12.07 1.27
N LEU A 208 -27.48 12.11 0.04
CA LEU A 208 -27.96 11.22 -1.04
C LEU A 208 -27.69 9.75 -0.69
N PRO A 209 -28.63 8.84 -0.99
CA PRO A 209 -28.46 7.42 -0.69
C PRO A 209 -27.46 6.77 -1.66
N VAL A 210 -26.38 6.21 -1.11
CA VAL A 210 -25.30 5.58 -1.89
C VAL A 210 -25.84 4.48 -2.80
N GLU A 211 -26.73 3.64 -2.30
CA GLU A 211 -27.30 2.52 -3.05
C GLU A 211 -28.08 2.98 -4.31
N GLU A 212 -28.79 4.10 -4.22
CA GLU A 212 -29.51 4.67 -5.37
C GLU A 212 -28.51 5.20 -6.41
N LEU A 213 -27.52 5.96 -5.97
CA LEU A 213 -26.48 6.48 -6.88
C LEU A 213 -25.73 5.37 -7.60
N VAL A 214 -25.35 4.29 -6.90
CA VAL A 214 -24.69 3.11 -7.51
C VAL A 214 -25.62 2.45 -8.52
N ARG A 215 -26.92 2.31 -8.18
CA ARG A 215 -27.93 1.72 -9.08
C ARG A 215 -28.12 2.57 -10.32
N ASP A 216 -28.21 3.88 -10.17
CA ASP A 216 -28.40 4.81 -11.28
C ASP A 216 -27.22 4.76 -12.25
N TYR A 217 -25.98 4.72 -11.72
CA TYR A 217 -24.80 4.57 -12.56
C TYR A 217 -24.82 3.26 -13.37
N PHE A 218 -25.07 2.11 -12.72
CA PHE A 218 -25.11 0.84 -13.43
C PHE A 218 -26.27 0.74 -14.41
N ASN A 219 -27.45 1.33 -14.09
CA ASN A 219 -28.57 1.39 -15.02
C ASN A 219 -28.23 2.15 -16.32
N GLN A 220 -27.44 3.23 -16.22
CA GLN A 220 -27.04 4.04 -17.38
C GLN A 220 -25.92 3.41 -18.20
N GLU A 221 -24.92 2.83 -17.53
CA GLU A 221 -23.67 2.45 -18.17
C GLU A 221 -23.57 0.95 -18.51
N TYR A 222 -24.44 0.10 -17.92
CA TYR A 222 -24.38 -1.36 -18.04
C TYR A 222 -25.79 -1.98 -18.24
N PRO A 223 -26.42 -1.78 -19.40
CA PRO A 223 -27.80 -2.22 -19.65
C PRO A 223 -28.05 -3.71 -19.39
N LEU A 224 -27.11 -4.57 -19.74
CA LEU A 224 -27.21 -6.03 -19.58
C LEU A 224 -26.83 -6.48 -18.15
N SER A 225 -25.69 -6.01 -17.64
CA SER A 225 -25.07 -6.52 -16.42
C SER A 225 -25.38 -5.70 -15.16
N LYS A 226 -26.20 -4.65 -15.27
CA LYS A 226 -26.51 -3.67 -14.21
C LYS A 226 -26.86 -4.28 -12.86
N LYS A 227 -27.76 -5.27 -12.84
CA LYS A 227 -28.20 -5.89 -11.59
C LYS A 227 -27.09 -6.71 -10.95
N TRP A 228 -26.36 -7.47 -11.73
CA TRP A 228 -25.28 -8.32 -11.29
C TRP A 228 -24.10 -7.49 -10.72
N LEU A 229 -23.70 -6.41 -11.41
CA LEU A 229 -22.68 -5.47 -10.93
C LEU A 229 -23.11 -4.76 -9.65
N TYR A 230 -24.38 -4.28 -9.61
CA TYR A 230 -24.95 -3.64 -8.43
C TYR A 230 -24.93 -4.57 -7.21
N ASP A 231 -25.45 -5.79 -7.39
CA ASP A 231 -25.53 -6.77 -6.31
C ASP A 231 -24.13 -7.10 -5.76
N TYR A 232 -23.15 -7.31 -6.63
CA TYR A 232 -21.79 -7.54 -6.21
C TYR A 232 -21.22 -6.37 -5.42
N TYR A 233 -21.27 -5.15 -5.99
CA TYR A 233 -20.63 -3.98 -5.38
C TYR A 233 -21.28 -3.57 -4.05
N ILE A 234 -22.61 -3.59 -3.97
CA ILE A 234 -23.31 -3.29 -2.71
C ILE A 234 -23.06 -4.36 -1.65
N ASN A 235 -22.97 -5.63 -2.04
CA ASN A 235 -22.56 -6.69 -1.10
C ASN A 235 -21.13 -6.46 -0.61
N LEU A 236 -20.23 -5.99 -1.46
CA LEU A 236 -18.86 -5.65 -1.07
C LEU A 236 -18.85 -4.48 -0.07
N GLU A 237 -19.58 -3.39 -0.32
CA GLU A 237 -19.75 -2.26 0.63
C GLU A 237 -20.34 -2.71 1.98
N ASN A 238 -21.24 -3.68 1.96
CA ASN A 238 -21.87 -4.22 3.17
C ASN A 238 -20.98 -5.22 3.93
N SER A 239 -19.98 -5.79 3.27
CA SER A 239 -19.08 -6.78 3.88
C SER A 239 -18.06 -6.17 4.82
N VAL A 240 -17.83 -4.84 4.74
CA VAL A 240 -16.94 -4.14 5.66
C VAL A 240 -17.44 -4.29 7.09
N GLN A 241 -16.75 -5.08 7.88
CA GLN A 241 -17.13 -5.40 9.25
C GLN A 241 -17.06 -4.15 10.14
N SER A 242 -18.04 -4.02 11.04
CA SER A 242 -18.03 -2.96 12.04
C SER A 242 -16.77 -3.06 12.91
N GLY A 243 -16.07 -1.93 13.06
CA GLY A 243 -14.83 -1.89 13.82
C GLY A 243 -13.56 -2.28 13.05
N LYS A 244 -13.66 -2.92 11.90
CA LYS A 244 -12.50 -3.18 11.04
C LYS A 244 -12.10 -1.90 10.29
N LYS A 245 -10.78 -1.70 10.19
CA LYS A 245 -10.16 -0.62 9.42
C LYS A 245 -9.83 -1.14 8.03
N LEU A 246 -10.10 -0.35 7.00
CA LEU A 246 -9.54 -0.59 5.67
C LEU A 246 -8.09 -0.10 5.63
N GLY A 247 -7.17 -0.94 5.20
CA GLY A 247 -5.78 -0.55 4.95
C GLY A 247 -5.69 0.25 3.65
N ILE A 248 -5.01 1.40 3.68
CA ILE A 248 -4.71 2.16 2.46
C ILE A 248 -3.41 1.70 1.79
N TYR A 249 -2.70 0.79 2.42
CA TYR A 249 -1.51 0.07 1.94
C TYR A 249 -1.64 -1.40 2.36
N ALA A 250 -2.67 -2.07 1.85
CA ALA A 250 -3.04 -3.41 2.28
C ALA A 250 -2.78 -4.45 1.19
N GLY A 251 -2.20 -5.58 1.57
CA GLY A 251 -2.11 -6.74 0.71
C GLY A 251 -3.35 -7.60 0.73
N ILE A 252 -3.44 -8.55 -0.20
CA ILE A 252 -4.61 -9.41 -0.40
C ILE A 252 -5.05 -10.14 0.88
N ALA A 253 -4.14 -10.62 1.72
CA ALA A 253 -4.45 -11.30 2.96
C ALA A 253 -5.18 -10.40 3.97
N GLU A 254 -4.81 -9.11 4.05
CA GLU A 254 -5.48 -8.12 4.89
C GLU A 254 -6.87 -7.77 4.32
N LEU A 255 -6.99 -7.66 2.99
CA LEU A 255 -8.27 -7.40 2.32
C LEU A 255 -9.25 -8.54 2.55
N GLU A 256 -8.82 -9.80 2.47
CA GLU A 256 -9.63 -10.98 2.77
C GLU A 256 -10.11 -11.01 4.24
N GLN A 257 -9.27 -10.57 5.18
CA GLN A 257 -9.64 -10.48 6.60
C GLN A 257 -10.60 -9.33 6.90
N SER A 258 -10.69 -8.32 6.03
CA SER A 258 -11.49 -7.11 6.27
C SER A 258 -12.83 -7.09 5.53
N PHE A 259 -12.85 -7.43 4.24
CA PHE A 259 -14.07 -7.35 3.41
C PHE A 259 -14.11 -8.29 2.21
N LEU A 260 -12.98 -8.73 1.67
CA LEU A 260 -12.92 -9.50 0.42
C LEU A 260 -13.13 -10.98 0.71
N ASN A 261 -14.34 -11.47 0.50
CA ASN A 261 -14.62 -12.90 0.64
C ASN A 261 -14.18 -13.67 -0.62
N PRO A 262 -13.22 -14.62 -0.53
CA PRO A 262 -12.68 -15.34 -1.69
C PRO A 262 -13.72 -16.04 -2.54
N GLU A 263 -14.66 -16.77 -1.93
CA GLU A 263 -15.69 -17.53 -2.64
C GLU A 263 -16.60 -16.61 -3.47
N LYS A 264 -17.04 -15.48 -2.86
CA LYS A 264 -17.91 -14.52 -3.54
C LYS A 264 -17.17 -13.78 -4.68
N PHE A 265 -15.90 -13.45 -4.46
CA PHE A 265 -15.08 -12.80 -5.48
C PHE A 265 -14.83 -13.74 -6.65
N ILE A 266 -14.43 -14.98 -6.41
CA ILE A 266 -14.17 -15.97 -7.46
C ILE A 266 -15.42 -16.23 -8.28
N LYS A 267 -16.57 -16.42 -7.62
CA LYS A 267 -17.85 -16.57 -8.32
C LYS A 267 -18.14 -15.38 -9.25
N PHE A 268 -17.99 -14.16 -8.74
CA PHE A 268 -18.18 -12.95 -9.53
C PHE A 268 -17.21 -12.86 -10.72
N TYR A 269 -15.93 -13.17 -10.48
CA TYR A 269 -14.91 -13.17 -11.52
C TYR A 269 -15.16 -14.23 -12.62
N ASP A 270 -15.56 -15.43 -12.24
CA ASP A 270 -15.81 -16.52 -13.19
C ASP A 270 -17.05 -16.25 -14.04
N GLU A 271 -18.13 -15.70 -13.45
CA GLU A 271 -19.35 -15.31 -14.18
C GLU A 271 -19.11 -14.14 -15.16
N MET A 272 -18.09 -13.33 -14.95
CA MET A 272 -17.81 -12.14 -15.78
C MET A 272 -17.56 -12.48 -17.25
N GLY A 273 -16.95 -13.63 -17.53
CA GLY A 273 -16.69 -14.09 -18.89
C GLY A 273 -17.95 -14.21 -19.73
N ASP A 274 -19.04 -14.68 -19.15
CA ASP A 274 -20.33 -14.81 -19.81
C ASP A 274 -20.92 -13.43 -20.13
N TYR A 275 -20.88 -12.51 -19.15
CA TYR A 275 -21.33 -11.13 -19.36
C TYR A 275 -20.52 -10.39 -20.43
N VAL A 276 -19.19 -10.58 -20.46
CA VAL A 276 -18.33 -10.00 -21.52
C VAL A 276 -18.70 -10.56 -22.90
N SER A 277 -19.01 -11.86 -22.97
CA SER A 277 -19.42 -12.52 -24.21
C SER A 277 -20.74 -11.96 -24.75
N ASP A 278 -21.73 -11.80 -23.87
CA ASP A 278 -23.09 -11.41 -24.23
C ASP A 278 -23.26 -9.91 -24.45
N ALA A 279 -22.47 -9.07 -23.77
CA ALA A 279 -22.52 -7.62 -23.88
C ALA A 279 -22.02 -7.11 -25.23
N LYS A 280 -22.48 -5.91 -25.64
CA LYS A 280 -22.11 -5.26 -26.90
C LYS A 280 -21.59 -3.83 -26.66
N GLY A 281 -20.85 -3.32 -27.65
CA GLY A 281 -20.44 -1.92 -27.70
C GLY A 281 -19.64 -1.48 -26.46
N LYS A 282 -20.03 -0.34 -25.87
CA LYS A 282 -19.35 0.27 -24.74
C LYS A 282 -19.39 -0.60 -23.48
N GLU A 283 -20.52 -1.28 -23.23
CA GLU A 283 -20.66 -2.15 -22.06
C GLU A 283 -19.67 -3.31 -22.11
N ARG A 284 -19.57 -4.00 -23.26
CA ARG A 284 -18.59 -5.08 -23.45
C ARG A 284 -17.15 -4.60 -23.19
N LYS A 285 -16.79 -3.42 -23.71
CA LYS A 285 -15.46 -2.87 -23.49
C LYS A 285 -15.17 -2.66 -22.00
N LYS A 286 -16.09 -2.01 -21.27
CA LYS A 286 -15.96 -1.73 -19.83
C LYS A 286 -15.91 -3.01 -18.99
N LEU A 287 -16.74 -4.01 -19.32
CA LEU A 287 -16.70 -5.31 -18.64
C LEU A 287 -15.40 -6.05 -18.89
N HIS A 288 -14.88 -5.99 -20.11
CA HIS A 288 -13.59 -6.60 -20.43
C HIS A 288 -12.45 -5.89 -19.69
N GLU A 289 -12.44 -4.56 -19.66
CA GLU A 289 -11.46 -3.78 -18.86
C GLU A 289 -11.51 -4.17 -17.38
N LEU A 290 -12.71 -4.32 -16.82
CA LEU A 290 -12.87 -4.75 -15.42
C LEU A 290 -12.39 -6.20 -15.22
N GLN A 291 -12.75 -7.13 -16.10
CA GLN A 291 -12.32 -8.53 -16.03
C GLN A 291 -10.80 -8.67 -16.04
N THR A 292 -10.15 -7.94 -16.96
CA THR A 292 -8.68 -8.00 -17.06
C THR A 292 -8.00 -7.41 -15.84
N ALA A 293 -8.51 -6.30 -15.29
CA ALA A 293 -8.01 -5.72 -14.03
C ALA A 293 -8.18 -6.69 -12.84
N LEU A 294 -9.35 -7.31 -12.71
CA LEU A 294 -9.64 -8.26 -11.63
C LEU A 294 -8.83 -9.56 -11.73
N SER A 295 -8.19 -9.81 -12.88
CA SER A 295 -7.21 -10.91 -13.00
C SER A 295 -6.02 -10.73 -12.08
N TYR A 296 -5.61 -9.49 -11.79
CA TYR A 296 -4.60 -9.19 -10.76
C TYR A 296 -5.07 -9.65 -9.37
N THR A 297 -6.28 -9.26 -8.96
CA THR A 297 -6.87 -9.69 -7.68
C THR A 297 -6.94 -11.22 -7.60
N ARG A 298 -7.31 -11.89 -8.70
CA ARG A 298 -7.39 -13.35 -8.76
C ARG A 298 -6.03 -14.02 -8.63
N LEU A 299 -4.98 -13.42 -9.22
CA LEU A 299 -3.59 -13.88 -9.11
C LEU A 299 -3.07 -13.71 -7.68
N GLU A 300 -3.27 -12.54 -7.06
CA GLU A 300 -2.84 -12.28 -5.68
C GLU A 300 -3.56 -13.20 -4.68
N MET A 301 -4.87 -13.40 -4.85
CA MET A 301 -5.63 -14.38 -4.07
C MET A 301 -5.07 -15.79 -4.27
N GLY A 302 -4.75 -16.15 -5.52
CA GLY A 302 -4.11 -17.43 -5.84
C GLY A 302 -2.79 -17.63 -5.10
N ARG A 303 -1.93 -16.59 -5.04
CA ARG A 303 -0.66 -16.63 -4.30
C ARG A 303 -0.89 -16.76 -2.80
N ASN A 304 -1.84 -16.02 -2.23
CA ASN A 304 -2.14 -16.06 -0.80
C ASN A 304 -2.58 -17.45 -0.33
N HIS A 305 -3.27 -18.20 -1.20
CA HIS A 305 -3.79 -19.54 -0.90
C HIS A 305 -2.90 -20.69 -1.40
N SER A 306 -1.87 -20.42 -2.21
CA SER A 306 -0.90 -21.42 -2.69
C SER A 306 -1.56 -22.64 -3.37
N TYR A 307 -1.55 -23.79 -2.74
CA TYR A 307 -2.22 -25.03 -3.17
C TYR A 307 -3.45 -25.36 -2.32
N ASP A 308 -3.81 -24.53 -1.35
CA ASP A 308 -5.05 -24.62 -0.58
C ASP A 308 -6.26 -24.24 -1.48
N PRO A 309 -7.51 -24.40 -1.05
CA PRO A 309 -8.66 -23.90 -1.80
C PRO A 309 -8.48 -22.42 -2.24
N TYR A 310 -8.84 -22.12 -3.47
CA TYR A 310 -8.66 -20.82 -4.13
C TYR A 310 -7.23 -20.52 -4.63
N GLY A 311 -6.26 -21.39 -4.39
CA GLY A 311 -4.86 -21.23 -4.78
C GLY A 311 -4.59 -21.32 -6.29
N TYR A 312 -3.37 -20.97 -6.66
CA TYR A 312 -2.91 -21.03 -8.06
C TYR A 312 -2.33 -22.39 -8.45
N ALA A 313 -2.03 -23.26 -7.50
CA ALA A 313 -1.30 -24.50 -7.70
C ALA A 313 -2.05 -25.73 -7.18
N GLN A 314 -1.57 -26.88 -7.57
CA GLN A 314 -1.94 -28.19 -7.02
C GLN A 314 -0.73 -28.85 -6.39
N ARG A 315 -0.93 -29.51 -5.25
CA ARG A 315 0.11 -30.28 -4.57
C ARG A 315 0.06 -31.74 -4.98
N ASN A 316 1.21 -32.27 -5.39
CA ASN A 316 1.40 -33.68 -5.66
C ASN A 316 2.61 -34.20 -4.86
N GLY A 317 2.32 -34.79 -3.68
CA GLY A 317 3.35 -35.23 -2.74
C GLY A 317 4.24 -34.11 -2.23
N LYS A 318 5.49 -34.09 -2.63
CA LYS A 318 6.52 -33.07 -2.29
C LYS A 318 6.78 -32.06 -3.43
N GLN A 319 5.79 -31.87 -4.30
CA GLN A 319 5.83 -30.89 -5.40
C GLN A 319 4.56 -30.07 -5.42
N ILE A 320 4.65 -28.83 -5.87
CA ILE A 320 3.51 -28.03 -6.30
C ILE A 320 3.62 -27.73 -7.80
N GLN A 321 2.47 -27.63 -8.46
CA GLN A 321 2.41 -27.32 -9.90
C GLN A 321 1.33 -26.26 -10.13
N PRO A 322 1.68 -25.13 -10.81
CA PRO A 322 0.69 -24.15 -11.19
C PRO A 322 -0.42 -24.77 -12.06
N THR A 323 -1.66 -24.41 -11.78
CA THR A 323 -2.81 -24.85 -12.56
C THR A 323 -2.85 -24.15 -13.94
N PRO A 324 -3.49 -24.74 -14.95
CA PRO A 324 -3.74 -24.05 -16.24
C PRO A 324 -4.51 -22.74 -16.06
N GLN A 325 -5.37 -22.66 -15.06
CA GLN A 325 -6.13 -21.46 -14.72
C GLN A 325 -5.23 -20.29 -14.33
N ALA A 326 -4.17 -20.52 -13.57
CA ALA A 326 -3.22 -19.45 -13.21
C ALA A 326 -2.59 -18.80 -14.45
N ARG A 327 -2.24 -19.60 -15.46
CA ARG A 327 -1.75 -19.10 -16.75
C ARG A 327 -2.80 -18.29 -17.51
N LYS A 328 -4.07 -18.70 -17.44
CA LYS A 328 -5.18 -17.96 -18.05
C LYS A 328 -5.35 -16.60 -17.40
N TRP A 329 -5.34 -16.51 -16.06
CA TRP A 329 -5.43 -15.22 -15.35
C TRP A 329 -4.30 -14.29 -15.72
N LEU A 330 -3.08 -14.82 -15.83
CA LEU A 330 -1.92 -14.02 -16.23
C LEU A 330 -2.05 -13.48 -17.66
N THR A 331 -2.54 -14.31 -18.59
CA THR A 331 -2.82 -13.88 -19.97
C THR A 331 -3.88 -12.78 -20.01
N GLN A 332 -4.94 -12.91 -19.22
CA GLN A 332 -5.99 -11.88 -19.13
C GLN A 332 -5.44 -10.55 -18.56
N LEU A 333 -4.53 -10.61 -17.57
CA LEU A 333 -3.89 -9.39 -17.06
C LEU A 333 -3.00 -8.73 -18.13
N LYS A 334 -2.28 -9.49 -18.96
CA LYS A 334 -1.56 -8.94 -20.13
C LYS A 334 -2.48 -8.20 -21.09
N GLU A 335 -3.66 -8.77 -21.36
CA GLU A 335 -4.66 -8.13 -22.22
C GLU A 335 -5.12 -6.79 -21.64
N HIS A 336 -5.24 -6.67 -20.31
CA HIS A 336 -5.62 -5.42 -19.66
C HIS A 336 -4.68 -4.27 -20.03
N HIS A 337 -3.38 -4.48 -19.91
CA HIS A 337 -2.37 -3.50 -20.30
C HIS A 337 -2.51 -3.08 -21.77
N ALA A 338 -2.64 -4.05 -22.68
CA ALA A 338 -2.81 -3.79 -24.12
C ALA A 338 -4.10 -3.00 -24.44
N PHE A 339 -5.19 -3.21 -23.70
CA PHE A 339 -6.47 -2.54 -23.92
C PHE A 339 -6.55 -1.14 -23.34
N THR A 340 -6.04 -0.95 -22.13
CA THR A 340 -6.24 0.29 -21.38
C THR A 340 -5.07 1.25 -21.51
N GLY A 341 -3.91 0.79 -21.96
CA GLY A 341 -2.65 1.54 -21.92
C GLY A 341 -2.18 1.84 -20.50
N MET A 342 -2.70 1.11 -19.52
CA MET A 342 -2.38 1.32 -18.12
C MET A 342 -1.08 0.61 -17.77
N GLU A 343 -0.10 1.38 -17.32
CA GLU A 343 1.23 0.87 -17.02
C GLU A 343 1.36 0.42 -15.56
N TYR A 344 0.67 1.12 -14.64
CA TYR A 344 0.90 0.99 -13.20
C TYR A 344 -0.33 0.48 -12.46
N TYR A 345 -0.11 -0.32 -11.42
CA TYR A 345 -1.19 -0.87 -10.59
C TYR A 345 -1.23 -0.31 -9.17
N ASN A 346 -0.29 0.58 -8.79
CA ASN A 346 -0.20 1.17 -7.46
C ASN A 346 0.43 2.58 -7.47
N GLU A 347 0.51 3.22 -6.30
CA GLU A 347 1.07 4.55 -6.10
C GLU A 347 2.57 4.63 -6.38
N SER A 348 3.31 3.56 -6.13
CA SER A 348 4.75 3.46 -6.36
C SER A 348 5.13 3.37 -7.85
N ALA A 349 4.15 3.45 -8.74
CA ALA A 349 4.33 3.25 -10.17
C ALA A 349 4.94 1.88 -10.53
N ASP A 350 4.54 0.83 -9.81
CA ASP A 350 4.94 -0.52 -10.15
C ASP A 350 4.20 -0.98 -11.42
N GLU A 351 4.98 -1.46 -12.39
CA GLU A 351 4.49 -1.79 -13.73
C GLU A 351 3.79 -3.16 -13.76
N ILE A 352 2.64 -3.23 -14.41
CA ILE A 352 1.92 -4.49 -14.67
C ILE A 352 2.80 -5.48 -15.43
N ASP A 353 3.57 -5.01 -16.42
CA ASP A 353 4.48 -5.86 -17.18
C ASP A 353 5.60 -6.46 -16.33
N TYR A 354 6.10 -5.69 -15.34
CA TYR A 354 7.09 -6.20 -14.40
C TYR A 354 6.50 -7.29 -13.49
N TYR A 355 5.31 -7.04 -12.93
CA TYR A 355 4.57 -8.04 -12.16
C TYR A 355 4.34 -9.34 -12.94
N ILE A 356 3.96 -9.24 -14.22
CA ILE A 356 3.77 -10.40 -15.09
C ILE A 356 5.08 -11.18 -15.31
N LYS A 357 6.20 -10.47 -15.54
CA LYS A 357 7.54 -11.09 -15.69
C LYS A 357 7.96 -11.81 -14.40
N GLU A 358 7.69 -11.23 -13.24
CA GLU A 358 7.97 -11.89 -11.96
C GLU A 358 7.18 -13.19 -11.81
N TRP A 359 5.88 -13.19 -12.16
CA TRP A 359 5.07 -14.40 -12.18
C TRP A 359 5.66 -15.49 -13.09
N GLU A 360 6.05 -15.10 -14.30
CA GLU A 360 6.65 -16.03 -15.27
C GLU A 360 7.97 -16.59 -14.75
N GLN A 361 8.80 -15.74 -14.17
CA GLN A 361 10.15 -16.11 -13.72
C GLN A 361 10.16 -16.91 -12.42
N TYR A 362 9.40 -16.49 -11.41
CA TYR A 362 9.51 -17.05 -10.06
C TYR A 362 8.43 -18.07 -9.73
N ILE A 363 7.27 -17.98 -10.34
CA ILE A 363 6.14 -18.88 -10.03
C ILE A 363 5.94 -19.93 -11.11
N LEU A 364 5.92 -19.53 -12.38
CA LEU A 364 5.60 -20.46 -13.48
C LEU A 364 6.81 -21.22 -14.02
N ALA A 365 8.00 -20.65 -13.91
CA ALA A 365 9.26 -21.23 -14.38
C ALA A 365 10.11 -21.86 -13.27
N SER A 366 9.58 -21.99 -12.06
CA SER A 366 10.32 -22.57 -10.94
C SER A 366 10.81 -23.97 -11.26
N ASP A 367 12.14 -24.14 -11.30
CA ASP A 367 12.82 -25.42 -11.53
C ASP A 367 12.81 -26.35 -10.30
N ILE A 368 12.28 -25.87 -9.16
CA ILE A 368 12.23 -26.65 -7.92
C ILE A 368 11.11 -27.68 -8.01
N LYS A 369 11.44 -28.80 -8.64
CA LYS A 369 10.49 -29.90 -8.89
C LYS A 369 10.17 -30.72 -7.65
N LYS A 370 11.00 -30.68 -6.60
CA LYS A 370 10.83 -31.49 -5.40
C LYS A 370 11.45 -30.83 -4.19
N ASN A 371 10.61 -30.33 -3.27
CA ASN A 371 11.03 -29.77 -2.00
C ASN A 371 10.76 -30.76 -0.86
N LEU A 372 11.78 -31.39 -0.28
CA LEU A 372 11.59 -32.34 0.81
C LEU A 372 11.13 -31.68 2.11
N PHE A 373 11.32 -30.35 2.25
CA PHE A 373 10.78 -29.60 3.37
C PHE A 373 9.29 -29.22 3.19
N LEU A 374 8.71 -29.40 2.01
CA LEU A 374 7.31 -29.06 1.75
C LEU A 374 6.38 -29.65 2.83
N GLY A 375 5.71 -28.74 3.56
CA GLY A 375 4.76 -29.07 4.62
C GLY A 375 5.39 -29.50 5.95
N ILE A 376 6.70 -29.34 6.13
CA ILE A 376 7.31 -29.40 7.46
C ILE A 376 6.96 -28.09 8.18
N MET A 377 6.45 -28.19 9.41
CA MET A 377 6.14 -27.00 10.20
C MET A 377 7.38 -26.54 10.96
N PRO A 378 7.95 -25.36 10.64
CA PRO A 378 9.08 -24.82 11.39
C PRO A 378 8.63 -24.27 12.76
N SER A 379 9.60 -24.09 13.65
CA SER A 379 9.46 -23.26 14.85
C SER A 379 10.43 -22.08 14.78
N SER A 380 10.20 -21.03 15.58
CA SER A 380 11.09 -19.89 15.65
C SER A 380 11.34 -19.39 17.06
N THR A 381 12.54 -18.85 17.26
CA THR A 381 12.93 -18.12 18.47
C THR A 381 13.52 -16.74 18.05
N PRO A 382 12.92 -15.62 18.47
CA PRO A 382 11.66 -15.52 19.21
C PRO A 382 10.43 -16.06 18.40
N PRO A 383 9.35 -16.42 19.08
CA PRO A 383 8.14 -16.88 18.40
C PRO A 383 7.62 -15.85 17.40
N THR A 384 7.20 -16.33 16.25
CA THR A 384 6.49 -15.54 15.22
C THR A 384 5.14 -16.20 14.89
N ASP A 385 4.38 -15.56 14.04
CA ASP A 385 3.09 -16.02 13.58
C ASP A 385 3.18 -17.41 12.90
N LYS A 386 2.23 -18.29 13.23
CA LYS A 386 2.21 -19.67 12.70
C LYS A 386 1.97 -19.72 11.19
N ASP A 387 1.14 -18.83 10.67
CA ASP A 387 0.85 -18.78 9.23
C ASP A 387 2.10 -18.29 8.48
N GLY A 388 2.84 -17.32 9.03
CA GLY A 388 4.15 -16.95 8.52
C GLY A 388 5.15 -18.09 8.52
N LEU A 389 5.21 -18.89 9.60
CA LEU A 389 6.10 -20.06 9.65
C LEU A 389 5.71 -21.13 8.63
N LYS A 390 4.41 -21.40 8.43
CA LYS A 390 3.93 -22.35 7.41
C LYS A 390 4.41 -21.95 6.01
N ARG A 391 4.44 -20.66 5.70
CA ARG A 391 4.88 -20.14 4.40
C ARG A 391 6.34 -20.45 4.08
N LEU A 392 7.21 -20.59 5.07
CA LEU A 392 8.61 -20.91 4.85
C LEU A 392 8.87 -22.28 4.19
N THR A 393 7.84 -23.14 4.10
CA THR A 393 7.96 -24.50 3.56
C THR A 393 6.75 -24.89 2.72
N ASP A 394 6.01 -23.96 2.16
CA ASP A 394 4.82 -24.25 1.35
C ASP A 394 5.10 -24.24 -0.17
N SER A 395 6.33 -23.93 -0.56
CA SER A 395 6.79 -23.79 -1.95
C SER A 395 6.05 -22.71 -2.75
N THR A 396 5.51 -21.69 -2.07
CA THR A 396 4.94 -20.51 -2.69
C THR A 396 5.95 -19.38 -2.69
N HIS A 397 6.39 -18.97 -3.87
CA HIS A 397 7.39 -17.92 -3.97
C HIS A 397 6.83 -16.51 -3.82
N GLY A 398 7.55 -15.67 -3.08
CA GLY A 398 7.36 -14.23 -3.05
C GLY A 398 7.81 -13.57 -4.37
N LEU A 399 7.14 -12.48 -4.76
CA LEU A 399 7.58 -11.64 -5.86
C LEU A 399 8.38 -10.47 -5.29
N PRO A 400 9.59 -10.17 -5.81
CA PRO A 400 10.43 -9.09 -5.26
C PRO A 400 9.77 -7.72 -5.28
N GLY A 401 8.94 -7.43 -6.28
CA GLY A 401 8.18 -6.17 -6.37
C GLY A 401 6.97 -6.10 -5.43
N ASN A 402 6.53 -7.21 -4.83
CA ASN A 402 5.35 -7.27 -3.98
C ASN A 402 5.67 -7.89 -2.61
N TYR A 403 5.80 -7.05 -1.59
CA TYR A 403 6.16 -7.46 -0.23
C TYR A 403 4.98 -7.99 0.61
N HIS A 404 3.75 -7.91 0.10
CA HIS A 404 2.55 -8.29 0.85
C HIS A 404 2.25 -9.78 0.87
N CYS A 405 2.68 -10.50 -0.16
CA CYS A 405 2.31 -11.91 -0.33
C CYS A 405 3.54 -12.78 -0.63
N GLY A 406 3.55 -13.99 -0.07
CA GLY A 406 4.64 -14.96 -0.25
C GLY A 406 5.85 -14.74 0.67
N TRP A 407 5.84 -13.76 1.56
CA TRP A 407 6.94 -13.44 2.46
C TRP A 407 6.60 -13.70 3.92
N THR A 408 7.52 -14.30 4.64
CA THR A 408 7.52 -14.32 6.11
C THR A 408 8.33 -13.14 6.61
N THR A 409 7.67 -12.17 7.23
CA THR A 409 8.30 -10.94 7.71
C THR A 409 8.77 -11.08 9.14
N LEU A 410 10.06 -10.81 9.39
CA LEU A 410 10.69 -10.85 10.69
C LEU A 410 11.14 -9.43 11.10
N PRO A 411 10.44 -8.78 12.05
CA PRO A 411 10.68 -7.38 12.40
C PRO A 411 11.82 -7.14 13.42
N LYS A 412 12.43 -8.21 13.94
CA LYS A 412 13.52 -8.11 14.92
C LYS A 412 14.89 -8.33 14.27
N GLU A 413 15.94 -7.97 15.01
CA GLU A 413 17.31 -8.10 14.52
C GLU A 413 17.84 -9.54 14.47
N GLU A 414 17.27 -10.46 15.22
CA GLU A 414 17.73 -11.84 15.30
C GLU A 414 16.58 -12.83 15.44
N TYR A 415 16.63 -13.87 14.63
CA TYR A 415 15.70 -15.01 14.65
C TYR A 415 16.47 -16.31 14.41
N GLU A 416 16.02 -17.37 15.09
CA GLU A 416 16.40 -18.74 14.78
C GLU A 416 15.17 -19.51 14.32
N ILE A 417 15.23 -20.09 13.11
CA ILE A 417 14.17 -20.90 12.51
C ILE A 417 14.64 -22.34 12.54
N SER A 418 13.88 -23.21 13.17
CA SER A 418 14.23 -24.62 13.34
C SER A 418 13.26 -25.53 12.61
N LEU A 419 13.79 -26.45 11.81
CA LEU A 419 13.07 -27.42 10.99
C LEU A 419 13.35 -28.84 11.48
N PRO A 420 12.34 -29.60 11.91
CA PRO A 420 12.49 -31.03 12.20
C PRO A 420 12.68 -31.81 10.91
N VAL A 421 13.85 -32.40 10.71
CA VAL A 421 14.25 -33.05 9.46
C VAL A 421 14.45 -34.57 9.60
N LYS A 422 14.07 -35.12 10.75
CA LYS A 422 14.17 -36.56 11.03
C LYS A 422 13.53 -37.42 9.93
N GLY A 423 14.30 -38.34 9.39
CA GLY A 423 13.84 -39.29 8.36
C GLY A 423 14.07 -38.81 6.91
N ILE A 424 14.60 -37.60 6.67
CA ILE A 424 14.93 -37.16 5.30
C ILE A 424 16.10 -37.97 4.73
N ASN A 425 17.15 -38.24 5.49
CA ASN A 425 18.29 -39.10 5.14
C ASN A 425 18.82 -38.92 3.73
N LYS A 426 19.09 -37.68 3.31
CA LYS A 426 19.56 -37.30 1.99
C LYS A 426 20.66 -36.24 2.07
N THR A 427 21.59 -36.30 1.12
CA THR A 427 22.49 -35.20 0.80
C THR A 427 21.87 -34.37 -0.30
N GLY A 428 21.98 -33.05 -0.21
CA GLY A 428 21.38 -32.11 -1.17
C GLY A 428 21.74 -30.68 -0.85
N ASN A 429 20.92 -29.75 -1.33
CA ASN A 429 21.12 -28.32 -1.10
C ASN A 429 19.94 -27.72 -0.35
N ILE A 430 20.23 -26.86 0.64
CA ILE A 430 19.26 -25.93 1.20
C ILE A 430 19.30 -24.64 0.37
N TYR A 431 18.13 -24.18 -0.05
CA TYR A 431 17.93 -22.89 -0.70
C TYR A 431 17.14 -22.00 0.26
N ILE A 432 17.59 -20.76 0.43
CA ILE A 432 16.91 -19.75 1.23
C ILE A 432 16.90 -18.47 0.41
N SER A 433 15.75 -17.84 0.27
CA SER A 433 15.60 -16.59 -0.47
C SER A 433 15.16 -15.46 0.45
N PHE A 434 15.78 -14.29 0.30
CA PHE A 434 15.48 -13.08 1.07
C PHE A 434 15.08 -11.94 0.15
N LEU A 435 14.17 -11.10 0.62
CA LEU A 435 13.77 -9.87 -0.07
C LEU A 435 14.76 -8.75 0.21
N ASN A 436 15.28 -8.11 -0.84
CA ASN A 436 15.94 -6.82 -0.79
C ASN A 436 15.04 -5.77 -1.47
N LEU A 437 14.33 -4.96 -0.68
CA LEU A 437 13.44 -3.89 -1.13
C LEU A 437 13.56 -2.70 -0.17
N PRO A 438 14.63 -1.89 -0.30
CA PRO A 438 15.00 -0.82 0.64
C PRO A 438 13.91 0.23 0.83
N ARG A 439 13.13 0.59 -0.21
CA ARG A 439 12.03 1.55 -0.12
C ARG A 439 10.96 1.14 0.91
N HIS A 440 10.76 -0.17 1.13
CA HIS A 440 9.87 -0.73 2.14
C HIS A 440 10.61 -1.28 3.37
N ARG A 441 11.92 -0.96 3.50
CA ARG A 441 12.80 -1.36 4.62
C ARG A 441 13.02 -2.85 4.75
N PHE A 442 12.85 -3.61 3.68
CA PHE A 442 13.26 -4.99 3.62
C PHE A 442 14.71 -5.08 3.17
N TYR A 443 15.51 -5.77 3.98
CA TYR A 443 16.93 -5.98 3.72
C TYR A 443 17.28 -7.45 3.96
N PRO A 444 18.18 -8.05 3.16
CA PRO A 444 18.72 -9.35 3.47
C PRO A 444 19.44 -9.32 4.82
N PRO A 445 19.51 -10.45 5.54
CA PRO A 445 20.27 -10.54 6.78
C PRO A 445 21.75 -10.25 6.52
N ARG A 446 22.44 -9.59 7.45
CA ARG A 446 23.91 -9.40 7.37
C ARG A 446 24.68 -10.67 7.57
N GLN A 447 24.10 -11.66 8.27
CA GLN A 447 24.72 -12.96 8.56
C GLN A 447 23.66 -14.04 8.72
N ILE A 448 23.99 -15.24 8.26
CA ILE A 448 23.19 -16.45 8.44
C ILE A 448 24.10 -17.53 9.02
N GLU A 449 23.63 -18.25 10.03
CA GLU A 449 24.26 -19.45 10.55
C GLU A 449 23.34 -20.65 10.36
N ILE A 450 23.80 -21.67 9.68
CA ILE A 450 23.09 -22.93 9.51
C ILE A 450 23.70 -23.93 10.47
N SER A 451 22.87 -24.54 11.31
CA SER A 451 23.28 -25.56 12.30
C SER A 451 22.57 -26.87 12.03
N LYS A 452 23.26 -27.96 12.31
CA LYS A 452 22.72 -29.33 12.29
C LYS A 452 22.86 -29.93 13.70
N ASP A 453 21.73 -30.32 14.30
CA ASP A 453 21.66 -30.89 15.64
C ASP A 453 22.44 -30.07 16.69
N GLY A 454 22.33 -28.73 16.63
CA GLY A 454 22.98 -27.78 17.53
C GLY A 454 24.44 -27.42 17.17
N ALA A 455 25.08 -28.12 16.24
CA ALA A 455 26.42 -27.79 15.77
C ALA A 455 26.38 -26.86 14.55
N ILE A 456 27.11 -25.74 14.58
CA ILE A 456 27.22 -24.82 13.45
C ILE A 456 27.86 -25.56 12.28
N TYR A 457 27.11 -25.65 11.17
CA TYR A 457 27.54 -26.27 9.94
C TYR A 457 28.19 -25.25 8.98
N LYS A 458 27.56 -24.05 8.86
CA LYS A 458 28.03 -23.00 7.97
C LYS A 458 27.61 -21.63 8.45
N THR A 459 28.52 -20.66 8.34
CA THR A 459 28.24 -19.23 8.52
C THR A 459 28.42 -18.50 7.18
N ILE A 460 27.47 -17.62 6.85
CA ILE A 460 27.44 -16.86 5.59
C ILE A 460 27.23 -15.40 5.96
N ASN A 461 28.14 -14.53 5.49
CA ASN A 461 27.99 -13.08 5.60
C ASN A 461 27.44 -12.53 4.28
N LEU A 462 26.54 -11.59 4.37
CA LEU A 462 25.90 -10.94 3.22
C LEU A 462 26.11 -9.44 3.28
N GLU A 463 26.23 -8.83 2.13
CA GLU A 463 26.23 -7.38 1.96
C GLU A 463 24.84 -6.92 1.58
N THR A 464 24.46 -5.70 2.00
CA THR A 464 23.18 -5.08 1.62
C THR A 464 23.46 -4.06 0.53
N ASP A 465 22.70 -4.14 -0.56
CA ASP A 465 22.67 -3.13 -1.60
C ASP A 465 21.44 -2.20 -1.40
N ASP A 466 21.71 -0.93 -1.14
CA ASP A 466 20.68 0.10 -0.94
C ASP A 466 20.21 0.74 -2.26
N SER A 467 20.89 0.46 -3.37
CA SER A 467 20.56 1.03 -4.69
C SER A 467 19.42 0.30 -5.40
N VAL A 468 18.90 -0.79 -4.81
CA VAL A 468 17.82 -1.59 -5.39
C VAL A 468 16.49 -0.84 -5.35
N GLU A 469 15.97 -0.46 -6.50
CA GLU A 469 14.71 0.29 -6.62
C GLU A 469 13.48 -0.60 -6.71
N LYS A 470 13.51 -1.64 -7.55
CA LYS A 470 12.34 -2.49 -7.88
C LYS A 470 12.21 -3.77 -7.05
N GLY A 471 13.13 -4.00 -6.13
CA GLY A 471 13.21 -5.24 -5.36
C GLY A 471 13.98 -6.36 -6.08
N GLU A 472 14.64 -7.18 -5.30
CA GLU A 472 15.37 -8.36 -5.79
C GLU A 472 15.34 -9.51 -4.78
N LEU A 473 15.60 -10.73 -5.28
CA LEU A 473 15.81 -11.92 -4.46
C LEU A 473 17.29 -12.16 -4.21
N VAL A 474 17.67 -12.13 -2.94
CA VAL A 474 18.99 -12.60 -2.50
C VAL A 474 18.91 -14.09 -2.17
N LYS A 475 19.48 -14.95 -3.01
CA LYS A 475 19.40 -16.42 -2.89
C LYS A 475 20.66 -16.98 -2.26
N ILE A 476 20.50 -17.83 -1.25
CA ILE A 476 21.54 -18.59 -0.60
C ILE A 476 21.38 -20.06 -0.96
N ILE A 477 22.47 -20.69 -1.36
CA ILE A 477 22.51 -22.12 -1.66
C ILE A 477 23.62 -22.75 -0.81
N THR A 478 23.27 -23.76 -0.04
CA THR A 478 24.22 -24.45 0.83
C THR A 478 24.07 -25.97 0.68
N PRO A 479 25.10 -26.68 0.22
CA PRO A 479 25.12 -28.15 0.24
C PRO A 479 25.12 -28.62 1.69
N ILE A 480 24.33 -29.63 2.00
CA ILE A 480 24.24 -30.22 3.35
C ILE A 480 23.89 -31.68 3.27
N ASP A 481 24.45 -32.47 4.16
CA ASP A 481 24.08 -33.86 4.39
C ASP A 481 23.14 -33.96 5.60
N LEU A 482 21.88 -34.33 5.34
CA LEU A 482 20.85 -34.55 6.36
C LEU A 482 20.77 -36.01 6.81
N SER A 483 21.72 -36.85 6.46
CA SER A 483 21.77 -38.21 6.94
C SER A 483 21.90 -38.22 8.48
N ARG A 484 20.96 -38.92 9.12
CA ARG A 484 20.86 -39.00 10.59
C ARG A 484 20.59 -37.67 11.32
N ALA A 485 20.31 -36.57 10.61
CA ALA A 485 19.94 -35.30 11.24
C ALA A 485 18.52 -35.36 11.80
N GLU A 486 18.32 -34.79 12.97
CA GLU A 486 17.01 -34.61 13.59
C GLU A 486 16.49 -33.18 13.41
N LEU A 487 17.38 -32.19 13.46
CA LEU A 487 17.06 -30.77 13.42
C LEU A 487 18.04 -29.99 12.54
N VAL A 488 17.49 -29.08 11.73
CA VAL A 488 18.26 -28.00 11.10
C VAL A 488 17.78 -26.69 11.64
N SER A 489 18.68 -25.85 12.12
CA SER A 489 18.37 -24.50 12.55
C SER A 489 19.05 -23.49 11.64
N ILE A 490 18.34 -22.42 11.30
CA ILE A 490 18.79 -21.30 10.50
C ILE A 490 18.65 -20.05 11.34
N LYS A 491 19.79 -19.54 11.82
CA LYS A 491 19.84 -18.28 12.57
C LYS A 491 20.09 -17.15 11.59
N VAL A 492 19.24 -16.13 11.59
CA VAL A 492 19.33 -14.95 10.74
C VAL A 492 19.56 -13.71 11.58
N MET A 493 20.54 -12.89 11.18
CA MET A 493 20.90 -11.64 11.84
C MET A 493 20.65 -10.47 10.90
N GLY A 494 19.67 -9.63 11.22
CA GLY A 494 19.20 -8.54 10.39
C GLY A 494 20.23 -7.44 10.12
N ALA A 495 19.99 -6.64 9.11
CA ALA A 495 20.78 -5.47 8.78
C ALA A 495 20.73 -4.43 9.92
N LYS A 496 21.86 -3.79 10.21
CA LYS A 496 21.95 -2.71 11.23
C LYS A 496 21.42 -1.38 10.66
N LYS A 497 20.11 -1.33 10.36
CA LYS A 497 19.45 -0.15 9.81
C LYS A 497 18.17 0.17 10.59
N PRO A 498 17.78 1.46 10.71
CA PRO A 498 16.57 1.83 11.45
C PRO A 498 15.32 1.16 10.87
N ARG A 499 14.60 0.44 11.73
CA ARG A 499 13.35 -0.26 11.38
C ARG A 499 13.48 -1.27 10.23
N ALA A 500 14.69 -1.81 10.00
CA ALA A 500 14.90 -2.87 9.02
C ALA A 500 14.05 -4.10 9.36
N GLN A 501 13.54 -4.76 8.32
CA GLN A 501 12.82 -6.02 8.39
C GLN A 501 13.53 -7.05 7.51
N ILE A 502 13.40 -8.32 7.86
CA ILE A 502 13.84 -9.43 7.03
C ILE A 502 12.59 -10.04 6.41
N GLY A 503 12.54 -10.14 5.08
CA GLY A 503 11.55 -10.94 4.35
C GLY A 503 12.19 -12.24 3.92
N ILE A 504 11.67 -13.37 4.39
CA ILE A 504 12.09 -14.71 3.94
C ILE A 504 10.98 -15.28 3.07
N ASP A 505 11.34 -15.74 1.88
CA ASP A 505 10.45 -16.43 0.94
C ASP A 505 10.24 -17.89 1.37
N GLU A 506 11.17 -18.74 1.01
CA GLU A 506 11.13 -20.18 1.17
C GLU A 506 12.42 -20.73 1.74
N ILE A 507 12.29 -21.82 2.50
CA ILE A 507 13.39 -22.69 2.89
C ILE A 507 13.15 -24.04 2.25
N VAL A 508 13.93 -24.33 1.21
CA VAL A 508 13.75 -25.49 0.33
C VAL A 508 14.92 -26.45 0.49
N PHE A 509 14.64 -27.75 0.55
CA PHE A 509 15.67 -28.76 0.45
C PHE A 509 15.46 -29.65 -0.79
N VAL A 510 16.44 -29.65 -1.66
CA VAL A 510 16.49 -30.45 -2.89
C VAL A 510 17.65 -31.45 -2.79
N PRO A 511 17.38 -32.76 -2.84
CA PRO A 511 18.42 -33.82 -2.80
C PRO A 511 19.24 -33.89 -4.08
#